data_b7e155fec594768d73eddbc7458402e7
#
_entry.id   b7e155fec594768d73eddbc7458402e7
#
_cell.length_a   1.000
_cell.length_b   1.000
_cell.length_c   1.000
_cell.angle_alpha   90.00
_cell.angle_beta   90.00
_cell.angle_gamma   90.00
#
_symmetry.space_group_name_H-M   'P 1'
#
loop_
_entity.id
_entity.type
_entity.pdbx_description
1 polymer ?
#
loop_
_entity_poly.entity_id
_entity_poly.type
_entity_poly.pdbx_seq_one_letter_code
_entity_poly.pdbx_strand_id
1 'polypeptide(L)'
;MTTRTAIRAAATVALVLATPAVAQDLKLSRQKVELVAPPFVHAHEQVAEQGPKIMEFRLTTEEKRIVIDDLGTKLQAMTFNGSIPGPLMVVHEGDYVEVTLVNPATNSMPHNIDFHGATGASGGGDLTLVNPGEQVVLRWKATRTGVFIYHCIPGGVGPMVPWHIASGMSGAVMVLPRDGLKDAAGKPLHYDRIYYVGEQDFYIPRDAKGKFKTYETHIDAFADTMDAMRKLIPTHVVFNGRVDALTGKNAMLAKVGETVLIVHSQADRDSRPHLVGGHGDYVWETGKFSNPPEINLETWFIRGGSAGAALYTFLQPGIYGYVNHNMVEAFELGATAHFRVEGTWNYDLMTQVKAPEPVQARASLP
;
A
#
# COMPACT_ATOMS: atom_id res chain seq x y z
N MET A 1 -10.77 63.42 9.35
CA MET A 1 -11.85 62.44 9.58
C MET A 1 -12.17 61.79 8.25
N THR A 2 -11.61 60.63 7.95
CA THR A 2 -11.88 59.91 6.69
C THR A 2 -12.48 58.54 7.07
N THR A 3 -13.75 58.41 6.80
CA THR A 3 -14.57 57.18 7.02
C THR A 3 -14.18 56.12 5.98
N ARG A 4 -13.60 55.00 6.44
CA ARG A 4 -13.38 53.82 5.61
C ARG A 4 -14.66 52.97 5.62
N THR A 5 -15.30 52.91 4.49
CA THR A 5 -16.44 51.97 4.25
C THR A 5 -15.89 50.59 3.97
N ALA A 6 -16.17 49.61 4.88
CA ALA A 6 -15.84 48.22 4.69
C ALA A 6 -16.91 47.54 3.85
N ILE A 7 -16.56 47.11 2.64
CA ILE A 7 -17.41 46.29 1.78
C ILE A 7 -17.25 44.84 2.26
N ARG A 8 -18.32 44.29 2.86
CA ARG A 8 -18.43 42.83 3.15
C ARG A 8 -18.94 42.14 1.89
N ALA A 9 -18.06 41.39 1.23
CA ALA A 9 -18.48 40.48 0.17
C ALA A 9 -19.06 39.20 0.84
N ALA A 10 -20.34 38.99 0.67
CA ALA A 10 -21.00 37.74 1.04
C ALA A 10 -20.73 36.71 -0.08
N ALA A 11 -19.90 35.70 0.19
CA ALA A 11 -19.75 34.59 -0.71
C ALA A 11 -20.93 33.64 -0.53
N THR A 12 -21.83 33.60 -1.50
CA THR A 12 -22.91 32.61 -1.55
C THR A 12 -22.33 31.28 -2.06
N VAL A 13 -22.12 30.30 -1.17
CA VAL A 13 -21.79 28.95 -1.56
C VAL A 13 -23.08 28.30 -2.07
N ALA A 14 -23.17 28.13 -3.39
CA ALA A 14 -24.25 27.35 -3.99
C ALA A 14 -23.97 25.86 -3.72
N LEU A 15 -24.73 25.28 -2.81
CA LEU A 15 -24.76 23.82 -2.58
C LEU A 15 -25.44 23.17 -3.80
N VAL A 16 -24.66 22.66 -4.73
CA VAL A 16 -25.19 21.82 -5.81
C VAL A 16 -25.52 20.48 -5.22
N LEU A 17 -26.80 20.28 -4.88
CA LEU A 17 -27.34 18.96 -4.56
C LEU A 17 -27.31 18.13 -5.85
N ALA A 18 -26.30 17.28 -5.99
CA ALA A 18 -26.26 16.28 -7.05
C ALA A 18 -27.42 15.32 -6.82
N THR A 19 -28.44 15.35 -7.67
CA THR A 19 -29.41 14.25 -7.75
C THR A 19 -28.62 12.97 -8.08
N PRO A 20 -28.88 11.83 -7.42
CA PRO A 20 -28.20 10.59 -7.76
C PRO A 20 -28.50 10.28 -9.24
N ALA A 21 -27.50 10.41 -10.08
CA ALA A 21 -27.59 10.00 -11.47
C ALA A 21 -27.82 8.49 -11.46
N VAL A 22 -28.93 8.03 -12.04
CA VAL A 22 -29.19 6.60 -12.25
C VAL A 22 -28.01 6.07 -13.06
N ALA A 23 -27.25 5.10 -12.50
CA ALA A 23 -26.10 4.54 -13.13
C ALA A 23 -26.48 4.01 -14.53
N GLN A 24 -25.79 4.47 -15.57
CA GLN A 24 -26.02 4.00 -16.93
C GLN A 24 -25.79 2.49 -16.97
N ASP A 25 -26.76 1.72 -17.47
CA ASP A 25 -26.61 0.28 -17.65
C ASP A 25 -25.59 0.02 -18.79
N LEU A 26 -24.40 -0.37 -18.40
CA LEU A 26 -23.31 -0.68 -19.33
C LEU A 26 -23.49 -2.13 -19.79
N LYS A 27 -23.73 -2.33 -21.09
CA LYS A 27 -23.78 -3.66 -21.71
C LYS A 27 -22.38 -4.28 -21.82
N LEU A 28 -21.72 -4.47 -20.68
CA LEU A 28 -20.40 -5.09 -20.55
C LEU A 28 -20.49 -6.39 -19.76
N SER A 29 -19.58 -7.31 -20.03
CA SER A 29 -19.43 -8.51 -19.19
C SER A 29 -19.03 -8.11 -17.77
N ARG A 30 -19.49 -8.89 -16.79
CA ARG A 30 -19.23 -8.67 -15.37
C ARG A 30 -18.41 -9.83 -14.82
N GLN A 31 -17.40 -9.51 -14.04
CA GLN A 31 -16.55 -10.50 -13.37
C GLN A 31 -16.46 -10.18 -11.88
N LYS A 32 -17.00 -11.09 -11.06
CA LYS A 32 -16.83 -11.01 -9.61
C LYS A 32 -15.45 -11.52 -9.22
N VAL A 33 -14.76 -10.78 -8.36
CA VAL A 33 -13.41 -11.09 -7.88
C VAL A 33 -13.42 -11.29 -6.38
N GLU A 34 -12.93 -12.44 -5.95
CA GLU A 34 -12.68 -12.70 -4.53
C GLU A 34 -11.29 -12.15 -4.18
N LEU A 35 -11.28 -11.13 -3.33
CA LEU A 35 -10.07 -10.49 -2.85
C LEU A 35 -9.35 -11.37 -1.82
N VAL A 36 -8.03 -11.34 -1.82
CA VAL A 36 -7.17 -12.06 -0.88
C VAL A 36 -6.34 -11.10 -0.05
N ALA A 37 -6.02 -11.49 1.18
CA ALA A 37 -5.20 -10.66 2.05
C ALA A 37 -3.75 -10.56 1.56
N PRO A 38 -3.11 -9.37 1.63
CA PRO A 38 -1.68 -9.23 1.37
C PRO A 38 -0.82 -10.15 2.26
N PRO A 39 0.33 -10.63 1.79
CA PRO A 39 1.03 -10.21 0.58
C PRO A 39 0.52 -10.84 -0.71
N PHE A 40 -0.45 -11.72 -0.64
CA PHE A 40 -0.99 -12.40 -1.82
C PHE A 40 -1.93 -11.48 -2.62
N VAL A 41 -2.08 -11.81 -3.90
CA VAL A 41 -2.91 -11.07 -4.84
C VAL A 41 -3.82 -12.07 -5.54
N HIS A 42 -5.07 -11.70 -5.78
CA HIS A 42 -6.03 -12.56 -6.47
C HIS A 42 -5.55 -12.91 -7.88
N ALA A 43 -5.99 -14.05 -8.40
CA ALA A 43 -5.68 -14.47 -9.76
C ALA A 43 -6.17 -13.43 -10.78
N HIS A 44 -5.33 -13.11 -11.75
CA HIS A 44 -5.62 -12.14 -12.81
C HIS A 44 -4.80 -12.44 -14.06
N GLU A 45 -5.25 -11.93 -15.21
CA GLU A 45 -4.53 -11.97 -16.47
C GLU A 45 -3.48 -10.85 -16.50
N GLN A 46 -2.26 -11.13 -16.98
CA GLN A 46 -1.23 -10.09 -17.19
C GLN A 46 -1.48 -9.30 -18.48
N VAL A 47 -2.12 -9.93 -19.44
CA VAL A 47 -2.56 -9.36 -20.73
C VAL A 47 -4.05 -9.59 -20.84
N ALA A 48 -4.80 -8.56 -21.19
CA ALA A 48 -6.25 -8.66 -21.29
C ALA A 48 -6.66 -9.51 -22.52
N GLU A 49 -7.37 -10.60 -22.30
CA GLU A 49 -7.84 -11.48 -23.37
C GLU A 49 -9.03 -10.88 -24.15
N GLN A 50 -9.80 -10.01 -23.51
CA GLN A 50 -11.04 -9.44 -24.06
C GLN A 50 -11.10 -7.92 -23.90
N GLY A 51 -12.13 -7.30 -24.46
CA GLY A 51 -12.43 -5.88 -24.28
C GLY A 51 -12.74 -5.50 -22.83
N PRO A 52 -13.03 -4.21 -22.57
CA PRO A 52 -13.36 -3.74 -21.22
C PRO A 52 -14.53 -4.50 -20.60
N LYS A 53 -14.43 -4.74 -19.29
CA LYS A 53 -15.44 -5.43 -18.47
C LYS A 53 -15.70 -4.68 -17.16
N ILE A 54 -16.72 -5.06 -16.42
CA ILE A 54 -16.99 -4.57 -15.08
C ILE A 54 -16.39 -5.58 -14.10
N MET A 55 -15.40 -5.14 -13.32
CA MET A 55 -14.75 -5.94 -12.28
C MET A 55 -15.41 -5.60 -10.95
N GLU A 56 -16.09 -6.60 -10.36
CA GLU A 56 -16.85 -6.44 -9.12
C GLU A 56 -16.02 -6.88 -7.91
N PHE A 57 -15.82 -5.95 -6.99
CA PHE A 57 -15.09 -6.16 -5.74
C PHE A 57 -15.99 -5.89 -4.54
N ARG A 58 -15.70 -6.54 -3.42
CA ARG A 58 -16.34 -6.26 -2.14
C ARG A 58 -15.28 -5.91 -1.10
N LEU A 59 -15.44 -4.75 -0.47
CA LEU A 59 -14.65 -4.32 0.68
C LEU A 59 -15.55 -4.17 1.89
N THR A 60 -15.17 -4.78 2.99
CA THR A 60 -15.82 -4.63 4.29
C THR A 60 -14.88 -3.87 5.21
N THR A 61 -15.37 -2.80 5.83
CA THR A 61 -14.61 -2.09 6.85
C THR A 61 -14.69 -2.84 8.17
N GLU A 62 -13.57 -2.91 8.89
CA GLU A 62 -13.53 -3.55 10.21
C GLU A 62 -12.76 -2.67 11.19
N GLU A 63 -13.39 -2.40 12.32
CA GLU A 63 -12.78 -1.76 13.49
C GLU A 63 -12.42 -2.84 14.50
N LYS A 64 -11.12 -3.00 14.79
CA LYS A 64 -10.64 -4.08 15.66
C LYS A 64 -9.35 -3.74 16.38
N ARG A 65 -9.13 -4.40 17.50
CA ARG A 65 -7.84 -4.33 18.21
C ARG A 65 -6.90 -5.39 17.67
N ILE A 66 -5.70 -4.99 17.26
CA ILE A 66 -4.64 -5.89 16.79
C ILE A 66 -3.37 -5.74 17.62
N VAL A 67 -2.51 -6.75 17.58
CA VAL A 67 -1.16 -6.72 18.14
C VAL A 67 -0.17 -6.50 17.01
N ILE A 68 0.70 -5.47 17.12
CA ILE A 68 1.56 -5.01 16.03
C ILE A 68 3.04 -5.37 16.21
N ASP A 69 3.44 -5.91 17.36
CA ASP A 69 4.81 -6.37 17.65
C ASP A 69 4.80 -7.56 18.62
N ASP A 70 5.98 -8.12 18.87
CA ASP A 70 6.15 -9.24 19.80
C ASP A 70 6.17 -8.80 21.29
N LEU A 71 6.19 -7.50 21.56
CA LEU A 71 6.04 -6.93 22.91
C LEU A 71 4.57 -6.85 23.34
N GLY A 72 3.65 -7.17 22.44
CA GLY A 72 2.21 -7.12 22.68
C GLY A 72 1.61 -5.72 22.58
N THR A 73 2.27 -4.80 21.87
CA THR A 73 1.76 -3.45 21.61
C THR A 73 0.45 -3.54 20.83
N LYS A 74 -0.59 -2.87 21.34
CA LYS A 74 -1.94 -2.93 20.79
C LYS A 74 -2.28 -1.65 20.04
N LEU A 75 -2.92 -1.83 18.87
CA LEU A 75 -3.48 -0.77 18.05
C LEU A 75 -5.00 -0.96 17.94
N GLN A 76 -5.76 0.11 18.06
CA GLN A 76 -7.14 0.18 17.59
C GLN A 76 -7.12 0.40 16.08
N ALA A 77 -7.14 -0.69 15.32
CA ALA A 77 -7.00 -0.68 13.87
C ALA A 77 -8.34 -0.52 13.17
N MET A 78 -8.31 0.20 12.06
CA MET A 78 -9.39 0.29 11.09
C MET A 78 -8.87 -0.28 9.77
N THR A 79 -9.61 -1.19 9.16
CA THR A 79 -9.10 -1.98 8.04
C THR A 79 -10.12 -2.13 6.92
N PHE A 80 -9.63 -2.45 5.71
CA PHE A 80 -10.45 -3.01 4.64
C PHE A 80 -10.21 -4.52 4.56
N ASN A 81 -11.28 -5.31 4.65
CA ASN A 81 -11.26 -6.78 4.67
C ASN A 81 -10.33 -7.37 5.74
N GLY A 82 -10.20 -6.68 6.88
CA GLY A 82 -9.48 -7.19 8.04
C GLY A 82 -7.97 -7.22 7.95
N SER A 83 -7.35 -6.71 6.90
CA SER A 83 -5.88 -6.67 6.71
C SER A 83 -5.35 -5.24 6.62
N ILE A 84 -4.07 -5.08 6.91
CA ILE A 84 -3.27 -3.86 6.70
C ILE A 84 -2.05 -4.27 5.88
N PRO A 85 -1.90 -3.72 4.66
CA PRO A 85 -2.87 -2.91 3.94
C PRO A 85 -4.13 -3.70 3.59
N GLY A 86 -5.18 -3.03 3.13
CA GLY A 86 -6.31 -3.65 2.48
C GLY A 86 -5.87 -4.35 1.18
N PRO A 87 -6.70 -5.27 0.60
CA PRO A 87 -6.32 -6.08 -0.55
C PRO A 87 -5.94 -5.27 -1.79
N LEU A 88 -5.01 -5.80 -2.60
CA LEU A 88 -4.73 -5.27 -3.94
C LEU A 88 -5.84 -5.69 -4.91
N MET A 89 -6.44 -4.72 -5.57
CA MET A 89 -7.34 -4.95 -6.72
C MET A 89 -6.55 -4.84 -8.01
N VAL A 90 -6.72 -5.79 -8.94
CA VAL A 90 -6.07 -5.76 -10.25
C VAL A 90 -7.13 -5.72 -11.35
N VAL A 91 -6.97 -4.77 -12.26
CA VAL A 91 -7.83 -4.55 -13.43
C VAL A 91 -6.98 -4.13 -14.62
N HIS A 92 -7.58 -4.04 -15.82
CA HIS A 92 -6.92 -3.50 -17.00
C HIS A 92 -7.44 -2.11 -17.36
N GLU A 93 -6.64 -1.35 -18.08
CA GLU A 93 -7.04 -0.05 -18.61
C GLU A 93 -8.35 -0.17 -19.40
N GLY A 94 -9.27 0.75 -19.14
CA GLY A 94 -10.59 0.78 -19.74
C GLY A 94 -11.65 -0.05 -19.02
N ASP A 95 -11.27 -0.97 -18.13
CA ASP A 95 -12.23 -1.71 -17.29
C ASP A 95 -12.93 -0.75 -16.33
N TYR A 96 -14.08 -1.20 -15.82
CA TYR A 96 -14.78 -0.52 -14.74
C TYR A 96 -14.54 -1.26 -13.43
N VAL A 97 -14.09 -0.52 -12.45
CA VAL A 97 -13.97 -0.98 -11.06
C VAL A 97 -15.30 -0.69 -10.36
N GLU A 98 -16.01 -1.73 -9.97
CA GLU A 98 -17.24 -1.62 -9.21
C GLU A 98 -17.02 -2.19 -7.81
N VAL A 99 -17.02 -1.31 -6.81
CA VAL A 99 -16.75 -1.68 -5.42
C VAL A 99 -18.02 -1.56 -4.60
N THR A 100 -18.42 -2.65 -3.97
CA THR A 100 -19.38 -2.62 -2.85
C THR A 100 -18.59 -2.39 -1.57
N LEU A 101 -18.72 -1.20 -0.99
CA LEU A 101 -18.18 -0.88 0.33
C LEU A 101 -19.25 -1.16 1.39
N VAL A 102 -18.90 -1.95 2.39
CA VAL A 102 -19.78 -2.35 3.48
C VAL A 102 -19.22 -1.87 4.80
N ASN A 103 -20.01 -1.17 5.58
CA ASN A 103 -19.71 -0.81 6.96
C ASN A 103 -20.64 -1.60 7.89
N PRO A 104 -20.16 -2.69 8.53
CA PRO A 104 -20.99 -3.51 9.40
C PRO A 104 -21.56 -2.73 10.58
N ALA A 105 -22.75 -3.13 11.05
CA ALA A 105 -23.40 -2.51 12.22
C ALA A 105 -22.58 -2.67 13.52
N THR A 106 -21.57 -3.52 13.53
CA THR A 106 -20.63 -3.70 14.66
C THR A 106 -19.56 -2.62 14.75
N ASN A 107 -19.34 -1.86 13.67
CA ASN A 107 -18.44 -0.71 13.69
C ASN A 107 -19.07 0.47 14.42
N SER A 108 -18.26 1.40 14.86
CA SER A 108 -18.68 2.58 15.64
C SER A 108 -18.66 3.89 14.84
N MET A 109 -17.99 3.92 13.69
CA MET A 109 -17.74 5.14 12.93
C MET A 109 -18.16 5.02 11.46
N PRO A 110 -18.47 6.16 10.81
CA PRO A 110 -18.65 6.19 9.37
C PRO A 110 -17.31 5.97 8.65
N HIS A 111 -17.37 5.27 7.51
CA HIS A 111 -16.23 5.03 6.63
C HIS A 111 -16.59 5.34 5.18
N ASN A 112 -15.58 5.59 4.36
CA ASN A 112 -15.71 5.78 2.92
C ASN A 112 -14.45 5.29 2.21
N ILE A 113 -14.35 5.54 0.91
CA ILE A 113 -13.15 5.17 0.15
C ILE A 113 -12.87 6.20 -0.94
N ASP A 114 -11.65 6.72 -0.93
CA ASP A 114 -11.03 7.53 -1.98
C ASP A 114 -10.10 6.66 -2.81
N PHE A 115 -10.26 6.69 -4.13
CA PHE A 115 -9.38 6.01 -5.09
C PHE A 115 -8.51 7.01 -5.83
N HIS A 116 -7.20 7.01 -5.60
CA HIS A 116 -6.25 7.85 -6.36
C HIS A 116 -6.22 7.53 -7.86
N GLY A 117 -6.66 6.33 -8.25
CA GLY A 117 -6.80 5.91 -9.64
C GLY A 117 -8.08 6.39 -10.34
N ALA A 118 -9.08 6.84 -9.58
CA ALA A 118 -10.35 7.32 -10.12
C ALA A 118 -10.25 8.77 -10.61
N THR A 119 -11.07 9.12 -11.59
CA THR A 119 -11.22 10.51 -12.05
C THR A 119 -12.53 11.07 -11.54
N GLY A 120 -12.46 12.00 -10.62
CA GLY A 120 -13.61 12.65 -9.99
C GLY A 120 -13.22 13.32 -8.68
N ALA A 121 -14.03 14.26 -8.20
CA ALA A 121 -13.78 14.94 -6.94
C ALA A 121 -13.70 13.94 -5.78
N SER A 122 -12.76 14.15 -4.85
CA SER A 122 -12.54 13.29 -3.68
C SER A 122 -12.33 11.80 -4.03
N GLY A 123 -11.89 11.47 -5.29
CA GLY A 123 -11.67 10.07 -5.73
C GLY A 123 -12.86 9.12 -5.49
N GLY A 124 -14.08 9.65 -5.30
CA GLY A 124 -15.29 8.93 -4.93
C GLY A 124 -15.62 8.94 -3.44
N GLY A 125 -14.80 9.57 -2.60
CA GLY A 125 -15.00 9.59 -1.15
C GLY A 125 -16.35 10.17 -0.73
N ASP A 126 -16.82 11.24 -1.37
CA ASP A 126 -18.10 11.86 -1.09
C ASP A 126 -19.31 11.00 -1.54
N LEU A 127 -19.07 10.05 -2.46
CA LEU A 127 -20.08 9.14 -2.99
C LEU A 127 -20.14 7.80 -2.24
N THR A 128 -19.23 7.57 -1.30
CA THR A 128 -19.06 6.26 -0.65
C THR A 128 -19.17 6.32 0.87
N LEU A 129 -19.58 7.45 1.44
CA LEU A 129 -19.77 7.55 2.89
C LEU A 129 -20.88 6.62 3.35
N VAL A 130 -20.56 5.69 4.24
CA VAL A 130 -21.48 4.71 4.83
C VAL A 130 -21.36 4.74 6.35
N ASN A 131 -22.50 4.84 7.03
CA ASN A 131 -22.61 4.70 8.48
C ASN A 131 -22.60 3.21 8.88
N PRO A 132 -22.38 2.88 10.15
CA PRO A 132 -22.52 1.51 10.63
C PRO A 132 -23.87 0.90 10.22
N GLY A 133 -23.84 -0.29 9.61
CA GLY A 133 -25.00 -0.99 9.08
C GLY A 133 -25.36 -0.66 7.63
N GLU A 134 -24.60 0.21 6.98
CA GLU A 134 -24.87 0.62 5.59
C GLU A 134 -23.85 0.02 4.60
N GLN A 135 -24.23 0.02 3.34
CA GLN A 135 -23.35 -0.29 2.22
C GLN A 135 -23.67 0.60 1.02
N VAL A 136 -22.67 0.80 0.16
CA VAL A 136 -22.78 1.56 -1.08
C VAL A 136 -22.03 0.87 -2.21
N VAL A 137 -22.43 1.13 -3.43
CA VAL A 137 -21.71 0.66 -4.62
C VAL A 137 -21.22 1.85 -5.40
N LEU A 138 -19.90 1.93 -5.60
CA LEU A 138 -19.25 2.91 -6.47
C LEU A 138 -18.73 2.22 -7.72
N ARG A 139 -18.93 2.84 -8.88
CA ARG A 139 -18.31 2.41 -10.14
C ARG A 139 -17.50 3.55 -10.71
N TRP A 140 -16.24 3.26 -11.07
CA TRP A 140 -15.39 4.21 -11.78
C TRP A 140 -14.63 3.49 -12.92
N LYS A 141 -14.21 4.23 -13.93
CA LYS A 141 -13.48 3.68 -15.08
C LYS A 141 -11.98 3.82 -14.85
N ALA A 142 -11.23 2.73 -15.03
CA ALA A 142 -9.76 2.71 -14.98
C ALA A 142 -9.19 3.35 -16.26
N THR A 143 -8.85 4.63 -16.23
CA THR A 143 -8.42 5.43 -17.40
C THR A 143 -6.93 5.69 -17.45
N ARG A 144 -6.17 5.20 -16.45
CA ARG A 144 -4.71 5.38 -16.35
C ARG A 144 -4.09 4.08 -15.88
N THR A 145 -3.02 3.65 -16.53
CA THR A 145 -2.26 2.47 -16.14
C THR A 145 -1.29 2.81 -15.00
N GLY A 146 -1.13 1.89 -14.06
CA GLY A 146 -0.22 2.05 -12.94
C GLY A 146 -0.74 1.42 -11.65
N VAL A 147 -0.04 1.67 -10.56
CA VAL A 147 -0.47 1.32 -9.21
C VAL A 147 -0.87 2.59 -8.47
N PHE A 148 -2.04 2.57 -7.85
CA PHE A 148 -2.64 3.71 -7.17
C PHE A 148 -3.13 3.25 -5.80
N ILE A 149 -2.94 4.08 -4.77
CA ILE A 149 -3.52 3.77 -3.47
C ILE A 149 -5.02 4.08 -3.44
N TYR A 150 -5.70 3.48 -2.49
CA TYR A 150 -6.99 3.90 -1.98
C TYR A 150 -6.93 3.99 -0.46
N HIS A 151 -7.73 4.86 0.13
CA HIS A 151 -7.81 5.01 1.58
C HIS A 151 -9.15 5.62 2.04
N CYS A 152 -9.38 5.59 3.34
CA CYS A 152 -10.57 6.21 3.94
C CYS A 152 -10.34 7.71 4.17
N ILE A 153 -11.33 8.55 3.79
CA ILE A 153 -11.34 10.01 4.00
C ILE A 153 -12.66 10.50 4.61
N PRO A 154 -13.13 9.95 5.73
CA PRO A 154 -14.44 10.28 6.26
C PRO A 154 -14.55 11.75 6.62
N GLY A 155 -15.66 12.38 6.20
CA GLY A 155 -15.88 13.81 6.39
C GLY A 155 -15.07 14.74 5.48
N GLY A 156 -14.50 14.23 4.38
CA GLY A 156 -13.71 15.01 3.43
C GLY A 156 -12.37 15.46 4.01
N VAL A 157 -12.01 16.75 3.83
CA VAL A 157 -10.73 17.30 4.31
C VAL A 157 -10.83 17.62 5.80
N GLY A 158 -10.13 16.87 6.66
CA GLY A 158 -10.16 17.13 8.10
C GLY A 158 -9.25 16.19 8.91
N PRO A 159 -9.22 16.32 10.25
CA PRO A 159 -8.33 15.55 11.12
C PRO A 159 -8.64 14.04 11.16
N MET A 160 -9.81 13.63 10.68
CA MET A 160 -10.19 12.22 10.59
C MET A 160 -9.40 11.47 9.52
N VAL A 161 -9.01 12.13 8.42
CA VAL A 161 -8.27 11.51 7.30
C VAL A 161 -6.93 10.91 7.76
N PRO A 162 -6.00 11.69 8.34
CA PRO A 162 -4.72 11.13 8.79
C PRO A 162 -4.90 10.05 9.87
N TRP A 163 -5.89 10.17 10.73
CA TRP A 163 -6.15 9.17 11.76
C TRP A 163 -6.60 7.82 11.19
N HIS A 164 -7.52 7.81 10.21
CA HIS A 164 -7.97 6.58 9.56
C HIS A 164 -6.83 5.91 8.78
N ILE A 165 -6.01 6.69 8.08
CA ILE A 165 -4.81 6.18 7.38
C ILE A 165 -3.82 5.57 8.39
N ALA A 166 -3.48 6.31 9.46
CA ALA A 166 -2.56 5.83 10.49
C ALA A 166 -3.11 4.66 11.31
N SER A 167 -4.43 4.45 11.28
CA SER A 167 -5.06 3.27 11.89
C SER A 167 -5.11 2.06 10.95
N GLY A 168 -4.64 2.19 9.68
CA GLY A 168 -4.47 1.09 8.75
C GLY A 168 -5.42 1.06 7.55
N MET A 169 -6.27 2.10 7.36
CA MET A 169 -7.26 2.12 6.27
C MET A 169 -6.70 2.60 4.94
N SER A 170 -5.80 1.82 4.37
CA SER A 170 -5.27 2.02 3.03
C SER A 170 -5.07 0.71 2.29
N GLY A 171 -4.99 0.74 0.97
CA GLY A 171 -4.68 -0.38 0.09
C GLY A 171 -4.32 0.13 -1.30
N ALA A 172 -4.32 -0.73 -2.33
CA ALA A 172 -3.97 -0.31 -3.68
C ALA A 172 -4.83 -0.95 -4.78
N VAL A 173 -4.88 -0.25 -5.91
CA VAL A 173 -5.42 -0.76 -7.19
C VAL A 173 -4.29 -0.75 -8.21
N MET A 174 -4.06 -1.87 -8.88
CA MET A 174 -3.17 -1.99 -10.01
C MET A 174 -3.99 -2.03 -11.31
N VAL A 175 -3.75 -1.06 -12.17
CA VAL A 175 -4.35 -0.98 -13.50
C VAL A 175 -3.28 -1.36 -14.53
N LEU A 176 -3.34 -2.58 -15.04
CA LEU A 176 -2.42 -3.07 -16.06
C LEU A 176 -2.74 -2.46 -17.44
N PRO A 177 -1.72 -2.19 -18.28
CA PRO A 177 -1.94 -2.00 -19.70
C PRO A 177 -2.63 -3.22 -20.30
N ARG A 178 -3.54 -3.05 -21.25
CA ARG A 178 -4.27 -4.19 -21.84
C ARG A 178 -3.36 -5.20 -22.53
N ASP A 179 -2.26 -4.74 -23.07
CA ASP A 179 -1.24 -5.56 -23.73
C ASP A 179 -0.05 -5.93 -22.80
N GLY A 180 -0.23 -5.80 -21.49
CA GLY A 180 0.72 -6.16 -20.45
C GLY A 180 1.82 -5.12 -20.20
N LEU A 181 2.68 -5.43 -19.24
CA LEU A 181 3.86 -4.61 -18.91
C LEU A 181 4.89 -4.69 -20.01
N LYS A 182 5.62 -3.59 -20.24
CA LYS A 182 6.67 -3.50 -21.28
C LYS A 182 7.90 -2.75 -20.77
N ASP A 183 9.05 -3.09 -21.32
CA ASP A 183 10.26 -2.30 -21.14
C ASP A 183 10.26 -1.02 -22.03
N ALA A 184 11.31 -0.23 -21.93
CA ALA A 184 11.48 1.01 -22.69
C ALA A 184 11.53 0.80 -24.23
N ALA A 185 11.86 -0.39 -24.69
CA ALA A 185 11.87 -0.77 -26.12
C ALA A 185 10.51 -1.35 -26.60
N GLY A 186 9.54 -1.46 -25.70
CA GLY A 186 8.23 -2.04 -25.98
C GLY A 186 8.20 -3.57 -25.94
N LYS A 187 9.26 -4.23 -25.44
CA LYS A 187 9.31 -5.68 -25.27
C LYS A 187 8.42 -6.08 -24.11
N PRO A 188 7.56 -7.11 -24.26
CA PRO A 188 6.71 -7.60 -23.18
C PRO A 188 7.53 -8.07 -21.97
N LEU A 189 7.07 -7.72 -20.78
CA LEU A 189 7.58 -8.17 -19.50
C LEU A 189 6.52 -9.02 -18.81
N HIS A 190 6.95 -10.16 -18.25
CA HIS A 190 6.10 -11.09 -17.54
C HIS A 190 6.63 -11.35 -16.14
N TYR A 191 5.75 -11.81 -15.25
CA TYR A 191 6.14 -12.26 -13.91
C TYR A 191 5.49 -13.61 -13.60
N ASP A 192 6.23 -14.44 -12.85
CA ASP A 192 5.76 -15.76 -12.40
C ASP A 192 4.96 -15.62 -11.09
N ARG A 193 5.31 -14.60 -10.30
CA ARG A 193 4.68 -14.31 -9.00
C ARG A 193 4.46 -12.82 -8.83
N ILE A 194 3.49 -12.49 -7.99
CA ILE A 194 3.24 -11.12 -7.53
C ILE A 194 3.07 -11.12 -6.02
N TYR A 195 3.65 -10.12 -5.37
CA TYR A 195 3.44 -9.84 -3.95
C TYR A 195 3.11 -8.37 -3.74
N TYR A 196 2.20 -8.12 -2.81
CA TYR A 196 1.82 -6.79 -2.40
C TYR A 196 2.33 -6.50 -0.99
N VAL A 197 3.22 -5.52 -0.88
CA VAL A 197 3.77 -5.01 0.37
C VAL A 197 3.21 -3.61 0.60
N GLY A 198 2.49 -3.42 1.70
CA GLY A 198 2.05 -2.10 2.15
C GLY A 198 2.86 -1.67 3.36
N GLU A 199 3.58 -0.56 3.23
CA GLU A 199 4.26 0.06 4.35
C GLU A 199 3.27 0.94 5.12
N GLN A 200 3.30 0.83 6.43
CA GLN A 200 2.38 1.49 7.34
C GLN A 200 3.12 2.14 8.49
N ASP A 201 2.83 3.42 8.73
CA ASP A 201 3.32 4.18 9.87
C ASP A 201 2.30 4.12 11.01
N PHE A 202 2.71 3.65 12.18
CA PHE A 202 1.88 3.69 13.39
C PHE A 202 2.41 4.70 14.40
N TYR A 203 1.49 5.38 15.05
CA TYR A 203 1.75 6.43 16.05
C TYR A 203 1.08 6.04 17.36
N ILE A 204 1.66 5.06 18.06
CA ILE A 204 1.11 4.55 19.31
C ILE A 204 1.47 5.49 20.45
N PRO A 205 0.49 6.08 21.16
CA PRO A 205 0.77 6.99 22.28
C PRO A 205 1.50 6.28 23.42
N ARG A 206 2.33 7.04 24.15
CA ARG A 206 3.02 6.56 25.34
C ARG A 206 2.52 7.30 26.59
N ASP A 207 2.52 6.61 27.73
CA ASP A 207 2.27 7.20 29.03
C ASP A 207 3.50 7.98 29.55
N ALA A 208 3.36 8.59 30.71
CA ALA A 208 4.44 9.36 31.36
C ALA A 208 5.67 8.51 31.72
N LYS A 209 5.55 7.18 31.74
CA LYS A 209 6.66 6.24 31.97
C LYS A 209 7.25 5.71 30.68
N GLY A 210 6.79 6.19 29.51
CA GLY A 210 7.25 5.77 28.20
C GLY A 210 6.63 4.45 27.68
N LYS A 211 5.69 3.83 28.41
CA LYS A 211 5.01 2.61 28.01
C LYS A 211 3.91 2.93 27.01
N PHE A 212 3.73 2.08 25.98
CA PHE A 212 2.64 2.21 25.03
C PHE A 212 1.27 2.09 25.72
N LYS A 213 0.38 3.03 25.41
CA LYS A 213 -0.99 3.04 25.92
C LYS A 213 -1.85 2.01 25.18
N THR A 214 -2.88 1.52 25.85
CA THR A 214 -3.93 0.67 25.27
C THR A 214 -5.26 1.34 25.53
N TYR A 215 -6.15 1.32 24.55
CA TYR A 215 -7.47 1.94 24.62
C TYR A 215 -8.55 0.88 24.44
N GLU A 216 -9.74 1.12 25.01
CA GLU A 216 -10.88 0.22 24.84
C GLU A 216 -11.60 0.46 23.52
N THR A 217 -11.69 1.71 23.09
CA THR A 217 -12.38 2.10 21.86
C THR A 217 -11.46 2.93 20.95
N HIS A 218 -11.82 3.07 19.68
CA HIS A 218 -11.13 3.93 18.72
C HIS A 218 -11.21 5.41 19.14
N ILE A 219 -12.38 5.87 19.61
CA ILE A 219 -12.58 7.25 20.06
C ILE A 219 -11.69 7.61 21.26
N ASP A 220 -11.52 6.69 22.20
CA ASP A 220 -10.60 6.91 23.35
C ASP A 220 -9.15 7.12 22.91
N ALA A 221 -8.75 6.50 21.79
CA ALA A 221 -7.41 6.62 21.24
C ALA A 221 -7.19 7.92 20.43
N PHE A 222 -8.25 8.54 19.93
CA PHE A 222 -8.18 9.59 18.89
C PHE A 222 -7.28 10.77 19.28
N ALA A 223 -7.57 11.43 20.39
CA ALA A 223 -6.84 12.64 20.78
C ALA A 223 -5.33 12.38 21.00
N ASP A 224 -5.00 11.33 21.75
CA ASP A 224 -3.64 10.94 22.03
C ASP A 224 -2.87 10.50 20.78
N THR A 225 -3.54 9.77 19.87
CA THR A 225 -2.96 9.36 18.57
C THR A 225 -2.66 10.58 17.71
N MET A 226 -3.61 11.54 17.64
CA MET A 226 -3.38 12.77 16.89
C MET A 226 -2.24 13.59 17.46
N ASP A 227 -2.07 13.63 18.78
CA ASP A 227 -0.93 14.30 19.44
C ASP A 227 0.40 13.60 19.13
N ALA A 228 0.42 12.27 19.06
CA ALA A 228 1.59 11.51 18.65
C ALA A 228 1.93 11.80 17.17
N MET A 229 0.93 11.81 16.29
CA MET A 229 1.10 12.04 14.84
C MET A 229 1.64 13.44 14.52
N ARG A 230 1.22 14.48 15.26
CA ARG A 230 1.72 15.87 15.06
C ARG A 230 3.23 16.00 15.22
N LYS A 231 3.90 15.04 15.86
CA LYS A 231 5.36 15.02 15.96
C LYS A 231 6.04 14.52 14.70
N LEU A 232 5.30 13.91 13.76
CA LEU A 232 5.76 13.33 12.50
C LEU A 232 6.85 12.24 12.69
N ILE A 233 6.90 11.62 13.87
CA ILE A 233 7.82 10.55 14.22
C ILE A 233 6.99 9.31 14.57
N PRO A 234 6.91 8.32 13.67
CA PRO A 234 6.18 7.09 13.93
C PRO A 234 6.85 6.27 15.04
N THR A 235 6.07 5.51 15.76
CA THR A 235 6.57 4.57 16.77
C THR A 235 6.92 3.21 16.16
N HIS A 236 6.25 2.86 15.05
CA HIS A 236 6.49 1.68 14.24
C HIS A 236 6.34 2.07 12.76
N VAL A 237 7.21 1.52 11.94
CA VAL A 237 7.09 1.52 10.49
C VAL A 237 7.17 0.06 10.08
N VAL A 238 6.09 -0.48 9.55
CA VAL A 238 5.96 -1.92 9.39
C VAL A 238 5.48 -2.29 7.98
N PHE A 239 5.82 -3.47 7.52
CA PHE A 239 5.23 -4.06 6.33
C PHE A 239 4.05 -4.96 6.73
N ASN A 240 2.95 -4.82 6.00
CA ASN A 240 1.73 -5.60 6.17
C ASN A 240 1.21 -5.68 7.62
N GLY A 241 1.21 -4.51 8.29
CA GLY A 241 0.44 -4.24 9.50
C GLY A 241 1.07 -4.67 10.82
N ARG A 242 2.25 -5.30 10.82
CA ARG A 242 2.97 -5.62 12.06
C ARG A 242 4.46 -5.83 11.81
N VAL A 243 5.26 -5.69 12.86
CA VAL A 243 6.67 -6.12 12.85
C VAL A 243 6.74 -7.61 12.50
N ASP A 244 7.68 -7.97 11.65
CA ASP A 244 7.93 -9.37 11.23
C ASP A 244 6.76 -10.09 10.52
N ALA A 245 5.77 -9.34 10.00
CA ALA A 245 4.65 -9.95 9.29
C ALA A 245 5.08 -10.84 8.11
N LEU A 246 6.15 -10.46 7.42
CA LEU A 246 6.66 -11.10 6.20
C LEU A 246 8.06 -11.71 6.38
N THR A 247 8.43 -12.12 7.60
CA THR A 247 9.74 -12.73 7.89
C THR A 247 9.61 -14.20 8.32
N GLY A 248 10.72 -14.89 8.45
CA GLY A 248 10.78 -16.27 8.95
C GLY A 248 9.90 -17.22 8.15
N LYS A 249 8.94 -17.86 8.80
CA LYS A 249 7.99 -18.80 8.17
C LYS A 249 6.99 -18.12 7.23
N ASN A 250 6.78 -16.82 7.40
CA ASN A 250 5.89 -15.99 6.59
C ASN A 250 6.61 -15.30 5.42
N ALA A 251 7.90 -15.58 5.22
CA ALA A 251 8.67 -15.03 4.10
C ALA A 251 7.98 -15.30 2.76
N MET A 252 8.03 -14.34 1.86
CA MET A 252 7.56 -14.49 0.49
C MET A 252 8.43 -15.52 -0.24
N LEU A 253 7.83 -16.36 -1.06
CA LEU A 253 8.52 -17.49 -1.69
C LEU A 253 8.82 -17.22 -3.16
N ALA A 254 10.02 -17.62 -3.60
CA ALA A 254 10.38 -17.65 -5.02
C ALA A 254 11.33 -18.81 -5.31
N LYS A 255 11.63 -19.05 -6.57
CA LYS A 255 12.65 -19.98 -7.03
C LYS A 255 13.65 -19.27 -7.92
N VAL A 256 14.87 -19.79 -7.99
CA VAL A 256 15.86 -19.33 -8.97
C VAL A 256 15.28 -19.45 -10.38
N GLY A 257 15.37 -18.38 -11.15
CA GLY A 257 14.78 -18.22 -12.49
C GLY A 257 13.38 -17.61 -12.51
N GLU A 258 12.66 -17.56 -11.37
CA GLU A 258 11.35 -16.89 -11.32
C GLU A 258 11.51 -15.37 -11.27
N THR A 259 10.68 -14.68 -12.05
CA THR A 259 10.51 -13.22 -12.00
C THR A 259 9.35 -12.87 -11.08
N VAL A 260 9.58 -11.99 -10.13
CA VAL A 260 8.58 -11.55 -9.15
C VAL A 260 8.25 -10.08 -9.39
N LEU A 261 6.95 -9.77 -9.47
CA LEU A 261 6.45 -8.40 -9.39
C LEU A 261 6.20 -8.06 -7.92
N ILE A 262 6.91 -7.04 -7.43
CA ILE A 262 6.72 -6.50 -6.08
C ILE A 262 5.94 -5.20 -6.23
N VAL A 263 4.71 -5.17 -5.74
CA VAL A 263 3.91 -3.95 -5.61
C VAL A 263 4.13 -3.40 -4.22
N HIS A 264 4.51 -2.13 -4.11
CA HIS A 264 4.75 -1.47 -2.82
C HIS A 264 3.93 -0.19 -2.72
N SER A 265 3.21 -0.02 -1.62
CA SER A 265 2.43 1.19 -1.32
C SER A 265 2.81 1.82 0.00
N GLN A 266 2.72 3.15 0.07
CA GLN A 266 2.84 3.93 1.30
C GLN A 266 1.79 5.06 1.27
N ALA A 267 0.86 5.03 2.20
CA ALA A 267 -0.29 5.93 2.19
C ALA A 267 -0.03 7.28 2.87
N ASP A 268 0.99 7.40 3.70
CA ASP A 268 1.27 8.60 4.51
C ASP A 268 2.67 9.19 4.19
N ARG A 269 3.73 8.58 4.71
CA ARG A 269 5.11 9.04 4.51
C ARG A 269 5.72 8.46 3.22
N ASP A 270 6.93 8.87 2.90
CA ASP A 270 7.72 8.27 1.82
C ASP A 270 8.47 7.01 2.28
N SER A 271 8.79 6.14 1.33
CA SER A 271 9.53 4.91 1.54
C SER A 271 10.69 4.77 0.55
N ARG A 272 11.67 3.93 0.93
CA ARG A 272 12.87 3.64 0.13
C ARG A 272 13.10 2.15 0.06
N PRO A 273 12.27 1.41 -0.70
CA PRO A 273 12.41 -0.02 -0.84
C PRO A 273 13.75 -0.41 -1.44
N HIS A 274 14.37 -1.45 -0.87
CA HIS A 274 15.60 -2.06 -1.32
C HIS A 274 15.53 -3.58 -1.16
N LEU A 275 15.99 -4.31 -2.17
CA LEU A 275 16.10 -5.76 -2.13
C LEU A 275 17.58 -6.14 -1.91
N VAL A 276 17.92 -6.55 -0.69
CA VAL A 276 19.27 -6.96 -0.32
C VAL A 276 19.65 -8.25 -1.06
N GLY A 277 20.63 -8.15 -1.94
CA GLY A 277 21.09 -9.26 -2.80
C GLY A 277 20.48 -9.25 -4.20
N GLY A 278 19.69 -8.24 -4.53
CA GLY A 278 19.10 -8.03 -5.85
C GLY A 278 19.02 -6.55 -6.21
N HIS A 279 18.56 -6.29 -7.42
CA HIS A 279 18.25 -4.96 -7.94
C HIS A 279 16.85 -4.99 -8.50
N GLY A 280 16.20 -3.83 -8.63
CA GLY A 280 14.98 -3.75 -9.44
C GLY A 280 15.38 -3.84 -10.92
N ASP A 281 15.15 -4.99 -11.56
CA ASP A 281 15.45 -5.16 -12.99
C ASP A 281 14.69 -4.12 -13.82
N TYR A 282 13.41 -3.92 -13.48
CA TYR A 282 12.51 -2.91 -14.04
C TYR A 282 11.69 -2.28 -12.91
N VAL A 283 11.76 -0.96 -12.76
CA VAL A 283 11.13 -0.25 -11.65
C VAL A 283 10.26 0.89 -12.14
N TRP A 284 9.01 0.90 -11.74
CA TRP A 284 8.08 2.02 -11.86
C TRP A 284 7.89 2.65 -10.47
N GLU A 285 8.86 3.43 -9.99
CA GLU A 285 8.82 4.03 -8.65
C GLU A 285 7.67 5.02 -8.46
N THR A 286 7.21 5.64 -9.57
CA THR A 286 6.03 6.51 -9.55
C THR A 286 4.72 5.74 -9.72
N GLY A 287 4.77 4.42 -9.89
CA GLY A 287 3.63 3.56 -10.16
C GLY A 287 2.97 3.75 -11.53
N LYS A 288 3.57 4.49 -12.48
CA LYS A 288 2.97 4.79 -13.79
C LYS A 288 3.50 3.87 -14.87
N PHE A 289 2.71 2.86 -15.27
CA PHE A 289 3.08 1.92 -16.34
C PHE A 289 3.09 2.54 -17.74
N SER A 290 2.52 3.75 -17.91
CA SER A 290 2.65 4.54 -19.13
C SER A 290 4.05 5.14 -19.32
N ASN A 291 4.87 5.19 -18.28
CA ASN A 291 6.26 5.61 -18.36
C ASN A 291 7.14 4.38 -18.60
N PRO A 292 8.27 4.52 -19.33
CA PRO A 292 9.28 3.49 -19.34
C PRO A 292 9.74 3.18 -17.91
N PRO A 293 9.97 1.91 -17.55
CA PRO A 293 10.58 1.59 -16.26
C PRO A 293 12.04 2.04 -16.23
N GLU A 294 12.52 2.44 -15.07
CA GLU A 294 13.95 2.49 -14.80
C GLU A 294 14.51 1.09 -14.64
N ILE A 295 15.79 0.90 -14.89
CA ILE A 295 16.42 -0.42 -14.87
C ILE A 295 17.56 -0.47 -13.84
N ASN A 296 17.72 -1.65 -13.22
CA ASN A 296 18.83 -1.97 -12.32
C ASN A 296 18.96 -1.02 -11.12
N LEU A 297 17.81 -0.58 -10.56
CA LEU A 297 17.85 0.25 -9.36
C LEU A 297 18.17 -0.60 -8.12
N GLU A 298 19.16 -0.15 -7.34
CA GLU A 298 19.46 -0.77 -6.04
C GLU A 298 18.42 -0.39 -4.98
N THR A 299 17.96 0.85 -4.99
CA THR A 299 16.93 1.39 -4.11
C THR A 299 16.05 2.33 -4.91
N TRP A 300 14.74 2.29 -4.70
CA TRP A 300 13.79 3.18 -5.39
C TRP A 300 12.99 3.99 -4.40
N PHE A 301 12.29 5.01 -4.89
CA PHE A 301 11.59 5.96 -4.04
C PHE A 301 10.08 5.88 -4.24
N ILE A 302 9.35 5.51 -3.18
CA ILE A 302 7.90 5.59 -3.16
C ILE A 302 7.49 6.84 -2.40
N ARG A 303 6.83 7.75 -3.09
CA ARG A 303 6.34 8.99 -2.50
C ARG A 303 5.18 8.70 -1.55
N GLY A 304 5.07 9.49 -0.49
CA GLY A 304 3.90 9.45 0.38
C GLY A 304 2.60 9.63 -0.41
N GLY A 305 1.58 8.84 -0.07
CA GLY A 305 0.31 8.85 -0.79
C GLY A 305 0.38 8.21 -2.19
N SER A 306 1.32 7.29 -2.42
CA SER A 306 1.46 6.62 -3.72
C SER A 306 1.89 5.14 -3.59
N ALA A 307 1.99 4.48 -4.73
CA ALA A 307 2.51 3.14 -4.84
C ALA A 307 3.43 3.02 -6.07
N GLY A 308 4.30 2.02 -6.05
CA GLY A 308 5.17 1.66 -7.16
C GLY A 308 5.21 0.17 -7.39
N ALA A 309 5.94 -0.24 -8.42
CA ALA A 309 6.12 -1.64 -8.76
C ALA A 309 7.56 -1.90 -9.22
N ALA A 310 8.09 -3.06 -8.87
CA ALA A 310 9.42 -3.51 -9.31
C ALA A 310 9.36 -4.96 -9.76
N LEU A 311 10.00 -5.28 -10.89
CA LEU A 311 10.26 -6.65 -11.33
C LEU A 311 11.69 -7.02 -10.96
N TYR A 312 11.87 -8.24 -10.44
CA TYR A 312 13.18 -8.83 -10.20
C TYR A 312 13.17 -10.33 -10.50
N THR A 313 14.17 -10.79 -11.24
CA THR A 313 14.37 -12.21 -11.51
C THR A 313 15.43 -12.75 -10.56
N PHE A 314 15.06 -13.69 -9.69
CA PHE A 314 15.98 -14.26 -8.70
C PHE A 314 17.00 -15.19 -9.37
N LEU A 315 18.29 -14.89 -9.20
CA LEU A 315 19.40 -15.62 -9.85
C LEU A 315 20.16 -16.53 -8.87
N GLN A 316 19.96 -16.38 -7.56
CA GLN A 316 20.61 -17.15 -6.50
C GLN A 316 19.56 -17.62 -5.47
N PRO A 317 19.72 -18.81 -4.87
CA PRO A 317 18.92 -19.22 -3.73
C PRO A 317 19.34 -18.51 -2.45
N GLY A 318 18.48 -18.50 -1.44
CA GLY A 318 18.78 -17.96 -0.12
C GLY A 318 17.70 -17.07 0.43
N ILE A 319 18.06 -16.32 1.46
CA ILE A 319 17.16 -15.32 2.08
C ILE A 319 17.57 -13.93 1.61
N TYR A 320 16.66 -13.24 0.98
CA TYR A 320 16.81 -11.86 0.56
C TYR A 320 16.00 -10.96 1.52
N GLY A 321 16.64 -9.94 2.09
CA GLY A 321 15.93 -8.90 2.82
C GLY A 321 15.25 -7.94 1.84
N TYR A 322 13.99 -7.62 2.07
CA TYR A 322 13.29 -6.51 1.43
C TYR A 322 12.98 -5.49 2.51
N VAL A 323 13.58 -4.31 2.43
CA VAL A 323 13.62 -3.35 3.54
C VAL A 323 13.29 -1.94 3.06
N ASN A 324 12.77 -1.08 3.94
CA ASN A 324 12.92 0.36 3.77
C ASN A 324 14.37 0.72 4.09
N HIS A 325 15.10 1.33 3.16
CA HIS A 325 16.54 1.63 3.35
C HIS A 325 16.81 2.84 4.28
N ASN A 326 15.84 3.28 5.06
CA ASN A 326 16.09 3.93 6.34
C ASN A 326 16.33 2.80 7.37
N MET A 327 17.57 2.54 7.72
CA MET A 327 17.94 1.37 8.50
C MET A 327 17.35 1.36 9.92
N VAL A 328 17.06 2.51 10.50
CA VAL A 328 16.34 2.61 11.78
C VAL A 328 14.89 2.17 11.58
N GLU A 329 14.22 2.62 10.53
CA GLU A 329 12.86 2.19 10.20
C GLU A 329 12.80 0.69 9.87
N ALA A 330 13.82 0.16 9.18
CA ALA A 330 13.89 -1.25 8.84
C ALA A 330 14.04 -2.16 10.08
N PHE A 331 15.05 -1.90 10.91
CA PHE A 331 15.47 -2.87 11.93
C PHE A 331 14.96 -2.54 13.34
N GLU A 332 14.69 -1.27 13.65
CA GLU A 332 14.18 -0.90 14.98
C GLU A 332 12.66 -0.67 14.99
N LEU A 333 12.09 -0.22 13.85
CA LEU A 333 10.66 0.08 13.76
C LEU A 333 9.87 -0.98 12.99
N GLY A 334 10.52 -1.90 12.24
CA GLY A 334 9.92 -3.12 11.70
C GLY A 334 9.64 -3.14 10.19
N ALA A 335 10.18 -2.18 9.39
CA ALA A 335 9.98 -2.15 7.93
C ALA A 335 10.91 -3.15 7.20
N THR A 336 10.75 -4.43 7.53
CA THR A 336 11.53 -5.56 6.99
C THR A 336 10.64 -6.71 6.57
N ALA A 337 10.95 -7.28 5.41
CA ALA A 337 10.37 -8.52 4.89
C ALA A 337 11.48 -9.42 4.32
N HIS A 338 11.17 -10.68 4.10
CA HIS A 338 12.09 -11.65 3.48
C HIS A 338 11.47 -12.28 2.24
N PHE A 339 12.33 -12.52 1.24
CA PHE A 339 12.08 -13.54 0.24
C PHE A 339 12.92 -14.77 0.58
N ARG A 340 12.29 -15.94 0.58
CA ARG A 340 12.98 -17.23 0.64
C ARG A 340 13.00 -17.84 -0.75
N VAL A 341 14.18 -17.91 -1.35
CA VAL A 341 14.40 -18.35 -2.72
C VAL A 341 15.01 -19.74 -2.71
N GLU A 342 14.33 -20.69 -3.36
CA GLU A 342 14.79 -22.08 -3.50
C GLU A 342 15.51 -22.26 -4.83
N GLY A 343 16.56 -23.09 -4.85
CA GLY A 343 17.29 -23.40 -6.08
C GLY A 343 18.72 -23.85 -5.80
N THR A 344 19.52 -23.92 -6.87
CA THR A 344 20.94 -24.29 -6.82
C THR A 344 21.80 -23.05 -6.82
N TRP A 345 22.80 -23.01 -5.94
CA TRP A 345 23.75 -21.90 -5.87
C TRP A 345 24.61 -21.81 -7.13
N ASN A 346 24.72 -20.62 -7.70
CA ASN A 346 25.58 -20.32 -8.84
C ASN A 346 26.90 -19.69 -8.36
N TYR A 347 27.97 -20.46 -8.40
CA TYR A 347 29.29 -20.03 -7.94
C TYR A 347 29.94 -18.99 -8.86
N ASP A 348 29.50 -18.86 -10.12
CA ASP A 348 29.99 -17.83 -11.04
C ASP A 348 29.50 -16.43 -10.65
N LEU A 349 28.31 -16.34 -10.03
CA LEU A 349 27.78 -15.06 -9.57
C LEU A 349 28.36 -14.63 -8.22
N MET A 350 28.61 -15.59 -7.33
CA MET A 350 29.16 -15.29 -6.01
C MET A 350 29.81 -16.52 -5.38
N THR A 351 31.03 -16.39 -4.90
CA THR A 351 31.74 -17.45 -4.20
C THR A 351 32.64 -16.89 -3.10
N GLN A 352 32.74 -17.60 -1.99
CA GLN A 352 33.79 -17.36 -0.99
C GLN A 352 35.11 -17.95 -1.46
N VAL A 353 36.01 -17.13 -1.97
CA VAL A 353 37.31 -17.59 -2.51
C VAL A 353 38.24 -18.13 -1.41
N LYS A 354 38.13 -17.54 -0.19
CA LYS A 354 38.95 -17.93 0.96
C LYS A 354 38.14 -17.82 2.24
N ALA A 355 38.21 -18.83 3.09
CA ALA A 355 37.58 -18.79 4.41
C ALA A 355 38.21 -17.70 5.31
N PRO A 356 37.49 -17.18 6.32
CA PRO A 356 38.07 -16.28 7.29
C PRO A 356 39.29 -16.88 8.00
N GLU A 357 40.36 -16.10 8.09
CA GLU A 357 41.57 -16.46 8.80
C GLU A 357 42.07 -15.31 9.68
N PRO A 358 42.81 -15.58 10.76
CA PRO A 358 43.41 -14.52 11.56
C PRO A 358 44.36 -13.62 10.73
N VAL A 359 44.21 -12.31 10.88
CA VAL A 359 45.16 -11.37 10.30
C VAL A 359 46.51 -11.55 10.98
N GLN A 360 47.54 -11.94 10.23
CA GLN A 360 48.90 -11.97 10.78
C GLN A 360 49.31 -10.54 11.17
N ALA A 361 49.75 -10.38 12.43
CA ALA A 361 50.29 -9.12 12.88
C ALA A 361 51.48 -8.76 11.92
N ARG A 362 51.44 -7.57 11.32
CA ARG A 362 52.64 -7.07 10.58
C ARG A 362 53.78 -7.12 11.54
N ALA A 363 54.83 -7.88 11.20
CA ALA A 363 56.11 -7.75 11.88
C ALA A 363 56.46 -6.26 11.90
N SER A 364 56.67 -5.70 13.10
CA SER A 364 57.17 -4.34 13.22
C SER A 364 58.44 -4.27 12.38
N LEU A 365 58.44 -3.43 11.37
CA LEU A 365 59.66 -3.12 10.63
C LEU A 365 60.73 -2.65 11.63
N PRO A 366 61.96 -3.10 11.53
CA PRO A 366 63.03 -2.75 12.43
C PRO A 366 63.37 -1.26 12.43
#